data_8eac814e7049469e7324483d72dd25b3
#
_entry.id   8eac814e7049469e7324483d72dd25b3
#
_cell.length_a   1.000
_cell.length_b   1.000
_cell.length_c   1.000
_cell.angle_alpha   90.00
_cell.angle_beta   90.00
_cell.angle_gamma   90.00
#
_symmetry.space_group_name_H-M   'P 1'
#
loop_
_entity.id
_entity.type
_entity.pdbx_description
1 polymer ?
#
loop_
_entity_poly.entity_id
_entity_poly.type
_entity_poly.pdbx_seq_one_letter_code
_entity_poly.pdbx_strand_id
1 'polypeptide(L)'
;MMKRSLLTLFFLTLGVSAIYPKPKDLNWSQWRGTEGTGVATAANLPAEWQPDKNIKWKTAIIGRGHSSPIVWGKFIFLTSDIEGETVPGAKAVPHKLEGQDFVHPDSVGADRKHTFKVLCLDRDSGKLLWERTAYEGTVYDARHRKGAYASPTPTTDGTNVYVWFGAEGDGLYCYDFKGNLKWKTSVGKVANVGLGPGTSPLLFENLVILQCDEDGGEKSFVVGIDKKTGKEAWRTPRKVQAGWSTPLIVKNAQRPELITSGWEFIISYDPKTGKELWRTQGHGSYTVPTPVTGYGMVYISAGYPVKKLMAIKLGASGDLTNSPNIVWTYSKGTAYVPSSILYGDYLYQPTDRGVLTCFDAKTGKVMYEGGRLPVPATFTASPIAFDDKILFTSEDGDTYVIKAGAKHEVIATNSVGEPVYASPAVADGMIFIRGEKHLFCISAKKG
;
A
#
# COMPACT_ATOMS: atom_id res chain seq x y z
N MET A 1 -77.43 14.03 29.04
CA MET A 1 -76.43 13.14 28.37
C MET A 1 -75.58 13.98 27.44
N MET A 2 -74.38 14.41 27.88
CA MET A 2 -73.46 15.21 27.08
C MET A 2 -72.39 14.28 26.48
N LYS A 3 -72.31 14.23 25.12
CA LYS A 3 -71.25 13.55 24.39
C LYS A 3 -70.01 14.46 24.34
N ARG A 4 -68.92 14.02 24.96
CA ARG A 4 -67.59 14.61 24.78
C ARG A 4 -66.88 14.02 23.57
N SER A 5 -66.63 14.84 22.56
CA SER A 5 -65.75 14.50 21.43
C SER A 5 -64.31 14.68 21.80
N LEU A 6 -63.50 13.64 21.72
CA LEU A 6 -62.04 13.68 21.85
C LEU A 6 -61.43 14.06 20.51
N LEU A 7 -60.76 15.21 20.44
CA LEU A 7 -59.97 15.62 19.28
C LEU A 7 -58.55 15.08 19.46
N THR A 8 -58.14 14.12 18.64
CA THR A 8 -56.77 13.58 18.65
C THR A 8 -55.91 14.40 17.68
N LEU A 9 -54.98 15.15 18.27
CA LEU A 9 -53.99 15.94 17.51
C LEU A 9 -52.81 15.03 17.11
N PHE A 10 -52.63 14.79 15.80
CA PHE A 10 -51.47 14.12 15.23
C PHE A 10 -50.33 15.15 15.09
N PHE A 11 -49.28 15.04 15.88
CA PHE A 11 -48.03 15.77 15.66
C PHE A 11 -47.20 15.02 14.61
N LEU A 12 -47.09 15.59 13.41
CA LEU A 12 -46.13 15.18 12.38
C LEU A 12 -44.77 15.75 12.79
N THR A 13 -43.90 14.92 13.34
CA THR A 13 -42.48 15.29 13.54
C THR A 13 -41.73 15.14 12.23
N LEU A 14 -41.49 16.25 11.54
CA LEU A 14 -40.52 16.32 10.44
C LEU A 14 -39.12 16.09 11.02
N GLY A 15 -38.60 14.89 10.85
CA GLY A 15 -37.20 14.57 11.15
C GLY A 15 -36.29 15.30 10.17
N VAL A 16 -35.74 16.44 10.60
CA VAL A 16 -34.62 17.07 9.90
C VAL A 16 -33.39 16.22 10.14
N SER A 17 -33.03 15.38 9.17
CA SER A 17 -31.74 14.72 9.15
C SER A 17 -30.65 15.78 9.07
N ALA A 18 -29.98 16.06 10.16
CA ALA A 18 -28.80 16.91 10.15
C ALA A 18 -27.73 16.21 9.29
N ILE A 19 -27.43 16.77 8.14
CA ILE A 19 -26.29 16.36 7.30
C ILE A 19 -25.04 16.83 8.05
N TYR A 20 -24.49 15.97 8.91
CA TYR A 20 -23.15 16.21 9.45
C TYR A 20 -22.14 16.05 8.29
N PRO A 21 -21.28 17.06 8.03
CA PRO A 21 -20.23 16.90 7.04
C PRO A 21 -19.36 15.70 7.46
N LYS A 22 -19.10 14.79 6.53
CA LYS A 22 -18.15 13.69 6.75
C LYS A 22 -16.83 14.28 7.25
N PRO A 23 -16.20 13.72 8.31
CA PRO A 23 -14.92 14.20 8.78
C PRO A 23 -13.92 14.14 7.61
N LYS A 24 -13.15 15.21 7.42
CA LYS A 24 -12.06 15.24 6.45
C LYS A 24 -10.99 14.27 6.88
N ASP A 25 -10.51 13.42 5.96
CA ASP A 25 -9.27 12.68 6.17
C ASP A 25 -8.11 13.69 6.23
N LEU A 26 -7.71 14.03 7.44
CA LEU A 26 -6.59 14.94 7.67
C LEU A 26 -5.24 14.26 7.49
N ASN A 27 -5.22 12.93 7.52
CA ASN A 27 -4.02 12.11 7.58
C ASN A 27 -4.08 10.93 6.59
N TRP A 28 -2.89 10.53 6.13
CA TRP A 28 -2.64 9.34 5.33
C TRP A 28 -1.39 8.67 5.90
N SER A 29 -1.54 7.95 7.00
CA SER A 29 -0.45 7.62 7.93
C SER A 29 0.46 6.47 7.51
N GLN A 30 0.09 5.70 6.51
CA GLN A 30 0.80 4.50 6.04
C GLN A 30 0.47 4.17 4.58
N TRP A 31 1.04 3.09 4.07
CA TRP A 31 0.70 2.51 2.78
C TRP A 31 -0.83 2.37 2.62
N ARG A 32 -1.36 2.95 1.54
CA ARG A 32 -2.80 2.97 1.21
C ARG A 32 -3.70 3.62 2.26
N GLY A 33 -3.17 4.60 3.00
CA GLY A 33 -3.94 5.40 3.96
C GLY A 33 -4.05 4.81 5.35
N THR A 34 -4.71 5.52 6.24
CA THR A 34 -4.78 5.18 7.66
C THR A 34 -5.34 3.78 7.92
N GLU A 35 -6.30 3.35 7.12
CA GLU A 35 -6.89 2.01 7.20
C GLU A 35 -6.26 0.99 6.24
N GLY A 36 -5.26 1.38 5.45
CA GLY A 36 -4.61 0.50 4.47
C GLY A 36 -5.48 0.09 3.27
N THR A 37 -6.61 0.74 3.06
CA THR A 37 -7.61 0.36 2.05
C THR A 37 -7.46 1.05 0.70
N GLY A 38 -6.74 2.17 0.65
CA GLY A 38 -6.69 3.05 -0.53
C GLY A 38 -7.92 3.97 -0.67
N VAL A 39 -8.85 3.90 0.26
CA VAL A 39 -10.09 4.70 0.23
C VAL A 39 -9.95 5.93 1.12
N ALA A 40 -10.23 7.10 0.58
CA ALA A 40 -10.32 8.35 1.32
C ALA A 40 -11.78 8.73 1.57
N THR A 41 -12.08 9.23 2.77
CA THR A 41 -13.39 9.79 3.12
C THR A 41 -13.46 11.29 2.81
N ALA A 42 -12.37 11.88 2.32
CA ALA A 42 -12.29 13.29 1.95
C ALA A 42 -13.31 13.64 0.87
N ALA A 43 -14.01 14.75 1.05
CA ALA A 43 -14.89 15.31 0.05
C ALA A 43 -14.17 16.43 -0.73
N ASN A 44 -14.62 16.67 -1.99
CA ASN A 44 -14.17 17.77 -2.85
C ASN A 44 -12.71 17.70 -3.32
N LEU A 45 -12.20 16.49 -3.57
CA LEU A 45 -10.93 16.33 -4.25
C LEU A 45 -11.07 16.71 -5.73
N PRO A 46 -10.03 17.31 -6.34
CA PRO A 46 -10.07 17.62 -7.76
C PRO A 46 -10.13 16.33 -8.59
N ALA A 47 -11.03 16.28 -9.55
CA ALA A 47 -11.10 15.21 -10.55
C ALA A 47 -10.26 15.52 -11.80
N GLU A 48 -9.86 16.78 -11.96
CA GLU A 48 -9.13 17.27 -13.12
C GLU A 48 -7.90 18.07 -12.71
N TRP A 49 -6.76 17.75 -13.34
CA TRP A 49 -5.51 18.51 -13.28
C TRP A 49 -4.68 18.29 -14.54
N GLN A 50 -3.77 19.19 -14.78
CA GLN A 50 -2.74 19.13 -15.82
C GLN A 50 -1.46 19.75 -15.25
N PRO A 51 -0.30 19.65 -15.88
CA PRO A 51 0.94 20.24 -15.35
C PRO A 51 0.86 21.73 -15.00
N ASP A 52 -0.08 22.46 -15.59
CA ASP A 52 -0.33 23.90 -15.39
C ASP A 52 -1.68 24.20 -14.72
N LYS A 53 -2.49 23.18 -14.39
CA LYS A 53 -3.84 23.34 -13.83
C LYS A 53 -4.02 22.51 -12.57
N ASN A 54 -4.49 23.15 -11.49
CA ASN A 54 -4.78 22.50 -10.19
C ASN A 54 -3.56 21.87 -9.49
N ILE A 55 -2.33 22.19 -9.93
CA ILE A 55 -1.11 21.88 -9.18
C ILE A 55 -0.89 23.03 -8.19
N LYS A 56 -1.10 22.75 -6.90
CA LYS A 56 -0.90 23.73 -5.82
C LYS A 56 0.58 24.05 -5.63
N TRP A 57 1.41 23.01 -5.63
CA TRP A 57 2.86 23.11 -5.61
C TRP A 57 3.51 21.84 -6.19
N LYS A 58 4.77 21.98 -6.59
CA LYS A 58 5.64 20.93 -7.11
C LYS A 58 7.01 21.10 -6.48
N THR A 59 7.53 20.05 -5.85
CA THR A 59 8.82 20.09 -5.14
C THR A 59 9.75 19.01 -5.68
N ALA A 60 10.97 19.39 -6.06
CA ALA A 60 11.99 18.44 -6.49
C ALA A 60 12.40 17.52 -5.33
N ILE A 61 12.49 16.23 -5.61
CA ILE A 61 12.91 15.20 -4.66
C ILE A 61 14.24 14.61 -5.14
N ILE A 62 15.25 14.67 -4.29
CA ILE A 62 16.57 14.13 -4.60
C ILE A 62 16.55 12.59 -4.61
N GLY A 63 17.28 12.00 -5.55
CA GLY A 63 17.45 10.54 -5.64
C GLY A 63 16.21 9.82 -6.15
N ARG A 64 16.24 8.49 -6.05
CA ARG A 64 15.21 7.60 -6.54
C ARG A 64 14.37 7.03 -5.38
N GLY A 65 13.08 6.84 -5.58
CA GLY A 65 12.25 6.17 -4.60
C GLY A 65 10.81 6.01 -5.05
N HIS A 66 10.19 4.90 -4.65
CA HIS A 66 8.81 4.56 -4.98
C HIS A 66 7.91 4.49 -3.75
N SER A 67 8.43 4.88 -2.57
CA SER A 67 7.57 5.02 -1.39
C SER A 67 6.45 6.00 -1.69
N SER A 68 5.23 5.63 -1.36
CA SER A 68 4.11 6.57 -1.38
C SER A 68 4.32 7.67 -0.35
N PRO A 69 3.85 8.89 -0.59
CA PRO A 69 3.85 9.90 0.45
C PRO A 69 2.93 9.48 1.58
N ILE A 70 3.36 9.67 2.83
CA ILE A 70 2.47 9.62 3.99
C ILE A 70 2.31 11.03 4.55
N VAL A 71 1.11 11.30 5.07
CA VAL A 71 0.74 12.64 5.55
C VAL A 71 0.21 12.56 6.96
N TRP A 72 0.72 13.41 7.85
CA TRP A 72 0.18 13.60 9.20
C TRP A 72 0.17 15.08 9.57
N GLY A 73 -1.02 15.64 9.77
CA GLY A 73 -1.20 17.05 10.00
C GLY A 73 -0.57 17.89 8.87
N LYS A 74 0.41 18.70 9.19
CA LYS A 74 1.15 19.53 8.21
C LYS A 74 2.41 18.88 7.64
N PHE A 75 2.71 17.64 7.97
CA PHE A 75 3.93 16.96 7.57
C PHE A 75 3.67 15.92 6.49
N ILE A 76 4.58 15.85 5.51
CA ILE A 76 4.66 14.77 4.53
C ILE A 76 6.01 14.09 4.72
N PHE A 77 6.01 12.75 4.73
CA PHE A 77 7.25 11.98 4.82
C PHE A 77 7.42 11.08 3.60
N LEU A 78 8.65 11.00 3.13
CA LEU A 78 9.10 10.19 2.00
C LEU A 78 10.46 9.56 2.31
N THR A 79 10.80 8.52 1.56
CA THR A 79 12.15 7.96 1.52
C THR A 79 12.77 8.14 0.14
N SER A 80 14.09 8.19 0.07
CA SER A 80 14.83 8.30 -1.20
C SER A 80 16.15 7.55 -1.11
N ASP A 81 16.66 7.14 -2.26
CA ASP A 81 17.97 6.51 -2.45
C ASP A 81 18.77 7.30 -3.47
N ILE A 82 19.97 7.74 -3.09
CA ILE A 82 20.93 8.40 -3.97
C ILE A 82 21.98 7.36 -4.34
N GLU A 83 22.01 6.98 -5.60
CA GLU A 83 23.03 6.08 -6.15
C GLU A 83 24.37 6.84 -6.31
N GLY A 84 25.40 6.30 -5.72
CA GLY A 84 26.75 6.84 -5.76
C GLY A 84 27.67 6.11 -6.74
N GLU A 85 28.96 6.20 -6.48
CA GLU A 85 30.02 5.58 -7.27
C GLU A 85 29.99 4.04 -7.19
N THR A 86 30.46 3.40 -8.24
CA THR A 86 30.68 1.94 -8.27
C THR A 86 31.81 1.57 -7.31
N VAL A 87 31.63 0.49 -6.56
CA VAL A 87 32.61 -0.01 -5.60
C VAL A 87 33.21 -1.32 -6.14
N PRO A 88 34.51 -1.36 -6.43
CA PRO A 88 35.14 -2.58 -6.93
C PRO A 88 34.92 -3.78 -6.01
N GLY A 89 34.42 -4.87 -6.57
CA GLY A 89 34.15 -6.11 -5.83
C GLY A 89 32.82 -6.15 -5.06
N ALA A 90 32.09 -5.04 -4.98
CA ALA A 90 30.73 -5.06 -4.42
C ALA A 90 29.78 -5.78 -5.39
N LYS A 91 28.95 -6.65 -4.83
CA LYS A 91 27.97 -7.45 -5.57
C LYS A 91 26.83 -7.90 -4.66
N ALA A 92 25.71 -8.24 -5.25
CA ALA A 92 24.59 -8.87 -4.52
C ALA A 92 25.00 -10.21 -3.90
N VAL A 93 24.25 -10.62 -2.89
CA VAL A 93 24.34 -11.99 -2.36
C VAL A 93 23.96 -13.01 -3.44
N PRO A 94 24.49 -14.23 -3.40
CA PRO A 94 24.05 -15.30 -4.29
C PRO A 94 22.59 -15.66 -4.01
N HIS A 95 21.80 -15.81 -5.06
CA HIS A 95 20.43 -16.28 -5.01
C HIS A 95 20.31 -17.70 -5.51
N LYS A 96 19.31 -18.42 -5.04
CA LYS A 96 18.95 -19.74 -5.55
C LYS A 96 17.46 -19.77 -5.89
N LEU A 97 17.16 -20.23 -7.09
CA LEU A 97 15.80 -20.51 -7.53
C LEU A 97 15.72 -22.02 -7.83
N GLU A 98 14.82 -22.73 -7.18
CA GLU A 98 14.66 -24.19 -7.30
C GLU A 98 15.99 -24.97 -7.07
N GLY A 99 16.82 -24.46 -6.14
CA GLY A 99 18.09 -25.05 -5.77
C GLY A 99 19.27 -24.74 -6.70
N GLN A 100 19.06 -24.08 -7.82
CA GLN A 100 20.09 -23.64 -8.76
C GLN A 100 20.51 -22.20 -8.53
N ASP A 101 21.76 -21.86 -8.80
CA ASP A 101 22.25 -20.49 -8.75
C ASP A 101 21.46 -19.64 -9.77
N PHE A 102 20.96 -18.50 -9.28
CA PHE A 102 20.08 -17.63 -10.05
C PHE A 102 20.54 -16.20 -10.00
N VAL A 103 20.52 -15.51 -11.13
CA VAL A 103 20.71 -14.07 -11.25
C VAL A 103 19.56 -13.52 -12.10
N HIS A 104 18.71 -12.70 -11.51
CA HIS A 104 17.63 -12.10 -12.28
C HIS A 104 18.21 -11.09 -13.30
N PRO A 105 17.79 -11.14 -14.57
CA PRO A 105 18.36 -10.29 -15.64
C PRO A 105 18.13 -8.79 -15.40
N ASP A 106 17.14 -8.42 -14.61
CA ASP A 106 16.81 -7.04 -14.27
C ASP A 106 17.38 -6.58 -12.91
N SER A 107 18.25 -7.41 -12.27
CA SER A 107 18.93 -7.06 -11.02
C SER A 107 20.04 -6.03 -11.25
N VAL A 108 20.03 -4.94 -10.50
CA VAL A 108 21.01 -3.85 -10.57
C VAL A 108 21.25 -3.23 -9.18
N GLY A 109 22.31 -2.43 -9.08
CA GLY A 109 22.53 -1.49 -7.96
C GLY A 109 23.40 -2.01 -6.81
N ALA A 110 23.65 -3.33 -6.70
CA ALA A 110 24.47 -3.86 -5.61
C ALA A 110 25.99 -3.60 -5.80
N ASP A 111 26.39 -3.08 -6.94
CA ASP A 111 27.78 -2.78 -7.32
C ASP A 111 28.27 -1.41 -6.90
N ARG A 112 27.45 -0.63 -6.17
CA ARG A 112 27.73 0.77 -5.86
C ARG A 112 27.37 1.18 -4.45
N LYS A 113 27.79 2.39 -4.06
CA LYS A 113 27.34 3.04 -2.83
C LYS A 113 25.92 3.55 -2.98
N HIS A 114 25.21 3.57 -1.88
CA HIS A 114 23.86 4.14 -1.75
C HIS A 114 23.81 5.06 -0.54
N THR A 115 23.04 6.14 -0.66
CA THR A 115 22.72 7.01 0.47
C THR A 115 21.21 7.03 0.64
N PHE A 116 20.71 6.38 1.69
CA PHE A 116 19.28 6.32 2.00
C PHE A 116 18.87 7.53 2.81
N LYS A 117 17.87 8.25 2.33
CA LYS A 117 17.35 9.49 2.90
C LYS A 117 15.92 9.32 3.41
N VAL A 118 15.65 9.99 4.52
CA VAL A 118 14.29 10.24 5.02
C VAL A 118 14.04 11.73 4.88
N LEU A 119 12.93 12.10 4.27
CA LEU A 119 12.57 13.47 3.94
C LEU A 119 11.27 13.84 4.64
N CYS A 120 11.21 15.05 5.17
CA CYS A 120 10.01 15.65 5.70
C CYS A 120 9.73 16.97 4.99
N LEU A 121 8.52 17.12 4.44
CA LEU A 121 8.10 18.34 3.77
C LEU A 121 6.89 18.94 4.49
N ASP A 122 6.74 20.25 4.35
CA ASP A 122 5.52 20.94 4.75
C ASP A 122 4.41 20.65 3.74
N ARG A 123 3.27 20.16 4.21
CA ARG A 123 2.13 19.75 3.39
C ARG A 123 1.55 20.88 2.56
N ASP A 124 1.50 22.09 3.10
CA ASP A 124 0.76 23.19 2.49
C ASP A 124 1.60 23.95 1.45
N SER A 125 2.92 23.99 1.63
CA SER A 125 3.86 24.69 0.75
C SER A 125 4.77 23.79 -0.07
N GLY A 126 4.88 22.51 0.27
CA GLY A 126 5.84 21.58 -0.33
C GLY A 126 7.30 21.82 0.08
N LYS A 127 7.57 22.78 0.99
CA LYS A 127 8.92 23.11 1.40
C LYS A 127 9.56 21.96 2.18
N LEU A 128 10.79 21.60 1.84
CA LEU A 128 11.59 20.66 2.62
C LEU A 128 11.87 21.26 4.01
N LEU A 129 11.38 20.58 5.05
CA LEU A 129 11.59 20.96 6.45
C LEU A 129 12.90 20.38 7.00
N TRP A 130 13.15 19.13 6.68
CA TRP A 130 14.40 18.44 7.02
C TRP A 130 14.61 17.21 6.13
N GLU A 131 15.86 16.79 6.01
CA GLU A 131 16.27 15.49 5.50
C GLU A 131 17.24 14.82 6.47
N ARG A 132 17.28 13.50 6.49
CA ARG A 132 18.23 12.72 7.28
C ARG A 132 18.79 11.60 6.44
N THR A 133 20.10 11.38 6.57
CA THR A 133 20.75 10.17 6.06
C THR A 133 20.51 9.05 7.07
N ALA A 134 19.78 8.03 6.66
CA ALA A 134 19.55 6.83 7.44
C ALA A 134 20.75 5.87 7.31
N TYR A 135 21.24 5.71 6.08
CA TYR A 135 22.35 4.82 5.76
C TYR A 135 23.21 5.39 4.63
N GLU A 136 24.50 5.09 4.67
CA GLU A 136 25.43 5.33 3.57
C GLU A 136 26.42 4.16 3.48
N GLY A 137 26.51 3.54 2.30
CA GLY A 137 27.36 2.38 2.08
C GLY A 137 26.91 1.51 0.92
N THR A 138 27.49 0.31 0.83
CA THR A 138 27.06 -0.72 -0.11
C THR A 138 25.90 -1.51 0.46
N VAL A 139 25.04 -2.00 -0.40
CA VAL A 139 23.90 -2.86 -0.05
C VAL A 139 24.28 -4.33 -0.24
N TYR A 140 23.59 -5.24 0.44
CA TYR A 140 23.92 -6.67 0.34
C TYR A 140 23.13 -7.38 -0.76
N ASP A 141 22.03 -6.81 -1.24
CA ASP A 141 21.22 -7.38 -2.32
C ASP A 141 20.97 -6.35 -3.44
N ALA A 142 20.64 -6.83 -4.65
CA ALA A 142 20.28 -6.00 -5.78
C ALA A 142 18.82 -5.53 -5.69
N ARG A 143 18.42 -4.66 -6.60
CA ARG A 143 17.04 -4.25 -6.83
C ARG A 143 16.64 -4.46 -8.29
N HIS A 144 15.35 -4.57 -8.57
CA HIS A 144 14.86 -4.53 -9.93
C HIS A 144 15.21 -3.18 -10.59
N ARG A 145 15.59 -3.17 -11.88
CA ARG A 145 15.96 -1.92 -12.60
C ARG A 145 14.86 -0.86 -12.60
N LYS A 146 13.58 -1.25 -12.58
CA LYS A 146 12.43 -0.34 -12.40
C LYS A 146 12.14 -0.05 -10.91
N GLY A 147 12.70 -0.80 -9.97
CA GLY A 147 12.49 -0.65 -8.53
C GLY A 147 13.40 0.40 -7.88
N ALA A 148 13.26 0.59 -6.58
CA ALA A 148 14.13 1.41 -5.76
C ALA A 148 14.32 0.75 -4.39
N TYR A 149 15.47 0.94 -3.73
CA TYR A 149 15.63 0.52 -2.33
C TYR A 149 14.72 1.32 -1.39
N ALA A 150 14.35 2.54 -1.79
CA ALA A 150 13.35 3.37 -1.13
C ALA A 150 11.93 3.12 -1.68
N SER A 151 11.57 1.85 -1.95
CA SER A 151 10.20 1.44 -2.33
C SER A 151 9.27 1.28 -1.13
N PRO A 152 9.68 0.71 0.02
CA PRO A 152 8.81 0.62 1.19
C PRO A 152 8.30 2.00 1.63
N THR A 153 7.00 2.10 1.85
CA THR A 153 6.36 3.33 2.32
C THR A 153 6.52 3.44 3.83
N PRO A 154 6.96 4.59 4.37
CA PRO A 154 6.99 4.82 5.81
C PRO A 154 5.63 4.69 6.47
N THR A 155 5.60 4.56 7.78
CA THR A 155 4.37 4.65 8.58
C THR A 155 4.57 5.57 9.78
N THR A 156 3.48 6.18 10.29
CA THR A 156 3.54 7.09 11.44
C THR A 156 2.38 6.87 12.41
N ASP A 157 2.66 7.05 13.70
CA ASP A 157 1.67 7.06 14.78
C ASP A 157 1.26 8.50 15.21
N GLY A 158 1.71 9.51 14.46
CA GLY A 158 1.46 10.92 14.76
C GLY A 158 2.49 11.55 15.70
N THR A 159 3.44 10.78 16.19
CA THR A 159 4.55 11.23 17.04
C THR A 159 5.90 10.89 16.42
N ASN A 160 6.02 9.68 15.91
CA ASN A 160 7.21 9.16 15.26
C ASN A 160 6.90 8.65 13.85
N VAL A 161 7.95 8.59 13.04
CA VAL A 161 7.95 7.99 11.70
C VAL A 161 8.84 6.77 11.72
N TYR A 162 8.32 5.65 11.22
CA TYR A 162 9.01 4.37 11.12
C TYR A 162 9.32 4.09 9.67
N VAL A 163 10.59 3.86 9.36
CA VAL A 163 11.11 3.75 8.00
C VAL A 163 11.86 2.43 7.85
N TRP A 164 11.53 1.69 6.81
CA TRP A 164 12.14 0.41 6.46
C TRP A 164 12.80 0.51 5.08
N PHE A 165 14.07 0.13 4.95
CA PHE A 165 14.77 0.05 3.67
C PHE A 165 15.06 -1.40 3.25
N GLY A 166 15.37 -2.28 4.21
CA GLY A 166 15.49 -3.72 3.99
C GLY A 166 16.71 -4.20 3.21
N ALA A 167 17.57 -3.29 2.78
CA ALA A 167 18.72 -3.61 1.92
C ALA A 167 20.09 -3.43 2.60
N GLU A 168 20.09 -2.97 3.83
CA GLU A 168 21.29 -2.78 4.66
C GLU A 168 21.11 -3.46 6.02
N GLY A 169 22.20 -3.45 6.84
CA GLY A 169 22.23 -4.21 8.08
C GLY A 169 21.25 -3.77 9.16
N ASP A 170 20.96 -2.48 9.31
CA ASP A 170 20.08 -1.94 10.35
C ASP A 170 18.60 -1.98 9.92
N GLY A 171 18.29 -1.58 8.71
CA GLY A 171 16.99 -1.76 8.02
C GLY A 171 15.82 -0.94 8.53
N LEU A 172 15.53 -0.93 9.82
CA LEU A 172 14.37 -0.25 10.43
C LEU A 172 14.81 0.91 11.33
N TYR A 173 14.24 2.09 11.07
CA TYR A 173 14.57 3.35 11.75
C TYR A 173 13.31 4.01 12.32
N CYS A 174 13.46 4.66 13.47
CA CYS A 174 12.43 5.49 14.09
C CYS A 174 12.96 6.92 14.27
N TYR A 175 12.25 7.88 13.69
CA TYR A 175 12.54 9.32 13.84
C TYR A 175 11.36 10.02 14.50
N ASP A 176 11.61 11.05 15.32
CA ASP A 176 10.56 11.99 15.69
C ASP A 176 10.24 12.96 14.54
N PHE A 177 9.17 13.75 14.64
CA PHE A 177 8.76 14.71 13.60
C PHE A 177 9.75 15.87 13.39
N LYS A 178 10.73 16.05 14.30
CA LYS A 178 11.83 16.99 14.12
C LYS A 178 13.03 16.37 13.39
N GLY A 179 12.95 15.08 13.06
CA GLY A 179 13.99 14.32 12.39
C GLY A 179 15.09 13.84 13.33
N ASN A 180 14.88 13.78 14.65
CA ASN A 180 15.82 13.17 15.56
C ASN A 180 15.65 11.65 15.56
N LEU A 181 16.74 10.92 15.33
CA LEU A 181 16.76 9.46 15.42
C LEU A 181 16.49 9.04 16.87
N LYS A 182 15.46 8.23 17.07
CA LYS A 182 15.09 7.67 18.38
C LYS A 182 15.76 6.33 18.61
N TRP A 183 15.69 5.49 17.59
CA TRP A 183 16.36 4.20 17.56
C TRP A 183 16.46 3.68 16.11
N LYS A 184 17.38 2.75 15.89
CA LYS A 184 17.48 1.92 14.70
C LYS A 184 17.70 0.47 15.11
N THR A 185 17.22 -0.47 14.32
CA THR A 185 17.35 -1.90 14.62
C THR A 185 17.45 -2.73 13.36
N SER A 186 18.19 -3.81 13.44
CA SER A 186 18.20 -4.84 12.38
C SER A 186 17.18 -5.91 12.68
N VAL A 187 16.40 -6.29 11.68
CA VAL A 187 15.57 -7.49 11.71
C VAL A 187 16.25 -8.68 11.01
N GLY A 188 17.46 -8.48 10.52
CA GLY A 188 18.21 -9.43 9.71
C GLY A 188 18.22 -9.06 8.24
N LYS A 189 19.04 -9.77 7.47
CA LYS A 189 19.13 -9.60 6.01
C LYS A 189 18.01 -10.37 5.34
N VAL A 190 17.31 -9.73 4.43
CA VAL A 190 16.23 -10.32 3.63
C VAL A 190 16.63 -10.22 2.16
N ALA A 191 16.91 -11.35 1.52
CA ALA A 191 17.25 -11.44 0.11
C ALA A 191 15.97 -11.73 -0.71
N ASN A 192 15.72 -10.94 -1.74
CA ASN A 192 14.50 -11.02 -2.55
C ASN A 192 14.84 -11.27 -4.03
N VAL A 193 15.51 -12.37 -4.33
CA VAL A 193 15.93 -12.79 -5.70
C VAL A 193 16.61 -11.67 -6.51
N GLY A 194 17.29 -10.75 -5.83
CA GLY A 194 17.92 -9.58 -6.46
C GLY A 194 16.93 -8.52 -6.97
N LEU A 195 15.71 -8.48 -6.46
CA LEU A 195 14.68 -7.53 -6.90
C LEU A 195 14.37 -6.43 -5.87
N GLY A 196 15.00 -6.50 -4.70
CA GLY A 196 14.94 -5.47 -3.67
C GLY A 196 13.68 -5.49 -2.80
N PRO A 197 13.59 -4.58 -1.82
CA PRO A 197 12.50 -4.55 -0.86
C PRO A 197 11.24 -3.91 -1.46
N GLY A 198 10.05 -4.38 -1.03
CA GLY A 198 8.76 -3.81 -1.44
C GLY A 198 7.75 -3.73 -0.30
N THR A 199 7.88 -4.57 0.71
CA THR A 199 6.97 -4.61 1.87
C THR A 199 7.13 -3.38 2.76
N SER A 200 6.03 -2.75 3.12
CA SER A 200 6.01 -1.57 4.01
C SER A 200 5.73 -1.96 5.46
N PRO A 201 6.27 -1.23 6.45
CA PRO A 201 5.96 -1.44 7.85
C PRO A 201 4.52 -1.06 8.18
N LEU A 202 3.90 -1.79 9.12
CA LEU A 202 2.57 -1.51 9.68
C LEU A 202 2.65 -1.21 11.16
N LEU A 203 1.65 -0.50 11.69
CA LEU A 203 1.52 -0.26 13.12
C LEU A 203 0.34 -1.01 13.72
N PHE A 204 0.57 -1.65 14.85
CA PHE A 204 -0.49 -2.24 15.67
C PHE A 204 -0.18 -1.99 17.16
N GLU A 205 -1.04 -1.26 17.83
CA GLU A 205 -0.85 -0.88 19.24
C GLU A 205 0.56 -0.29 19.50
N ASN A 206 1.40 -0.99 20.26
CA ASN A 206 2.79 -0.60 20.54
C ASN A 206 3.83 -1.26 19.62
N LEU A 207 3.42 -1.86 18.51
CA LEU A 207 4.30 -2.60 17.62
C LEU A 207 4.45 -1.94 16.24
N VAL A 208 5.64 -2.06 15.66
CA VAL A 208 5.90 -1.97 14.23
C VAL A 208 6.01 -3.40 13.71
N ILE A 209 5.21 -3.77 12.72
CA ILE A 209 5.17 -5.13 12.16
C ILE A 209 5.74 -5.12 10.74
N LEU A 210 6.61 -6.09 10.46
CA LEU A 210 7.20 -6.31 9.14
C LEU A 210 6.96 -7.76 8.69
N GLN A 211 6.64 -7.93 7.41
CA GLN A 211 6.70 -9.20 6.69
C GLN A 211 8.02 -9.24 5.92
N CYS A 212 8.83 -10.25 6.17
CA CYS A 212 10.17 -10.43 5.60
C CYS A 212 10.23 -11.79 4.93
N ASP A 213 9.84 -11.86 3.67
CA ASP A 213 9.87 -13.08 2.87
C ASP A 213 11.14 -13.08 2.02
N GLU A 214 11.86 -14.22 2.01
CA GLU A 214 13.15 -14.36 1.34
C GLU A 214 13.13 -15.49 0.29
N ASP A 215 14.16 -15.55 -0.53
CA ASP A 215 14.25 -16.37 -1.75
C ASP A 215 13.67 -17.78 -1.64
N GLY A 216 14.26 -18.61 -0.80
CA GLY A 216 13.90 -20.03 -0.66
C GLY A 216 12.77 -20.27 0.33
N GLY A 217 12.34 -19.26 1.07
CA GLY A 217 11.28 -19.36 2.06
C GLY A 217 11.68 -19.98 3.41
N GLU A 218 12.85 -20.58 3.53
CA GLU A 218 13.28 -21.26 4.78
C GLU A 218 13.60 -20.28 5.91
N LYS A 219 13.96 -19.04 5.57
CA LYS A 219 14.30 -17.97 6.52
C LYS A 219 13.27 -16.84 6.55
N SER A 220 12.16 -17.01 5.85
CA SER A 220 11.06 -16.04 5.86
C SER A 220 10.41 -15.95 7.24
N PHE A 221 9.98 -14.75 7.62
CA PHE A 221 9.35 -14.50 8.91
C PHE A 221 8.43 -13.28 8.89
N VAL A 222 7.59 -13.19 9.91
CA VAL A 222 6.91 -11.95 10.31
C VAL A 222 7.45 -11.56 11.69
N VAL A 223 7.66 -10.28 11.92
CA VAL A 223 8.25 -9.78 13.16
C VAL A 223 7.50 -8.56 13.70
N GLY A 224 7.32 -8.51 15.00
CA GLY A 224 6.80 -7.35 15.73
C GLY A 224 7.91 -6.71 16.56
N ILE A 225 8.16 -5.41 16.32
CA ILE A 225 9.16 -4.59 17.00
C ILE A 225 8.45 -3.60 17.91
N ASP A 226 8.85 -3.50 19.17
CA ASP A 226 8.31 -2.53 20.11
C ASP A 226 8.63 -1.09 19.64
N LYS A 227 7.61 -0.29 19.42
CA LYS A 227 7.72 1.09 18.87
C LYS A 227 8.59 2.02 19.71
N LYS A 228 8.61 1.83 21.03
CA LYS A 228 9.29 2.71 21.95
C LYS A 228 10.80 2.42 22.02
N THR A 229 11.15 1.14 21.93
CA THR A 229 12.52 0.68 22.23
C THR A 229 13.28 0.18 21.01
N GLY A 230 12.59 -0.15 19.90
CA GLY A 230 13.18 -0.82 18.74
C GLY A 230 13.56 -2.28 18.98
N LYS A 231 13.18 -2.87 20.12
CA LYS A 231 13.47 -4.26 20.44
C LYS A 231 12.43 -5.19 19.83
N GLU A 232 12.87 -6.37 19.42
CA GLU A 232 11.99 -7.42 18.96
C GLU A 232 11.08 -7.89 20.10
N ALA A 233 9.76 -7.83 19.88
CA ALA A 233 8.74 -8.33 20.81
C ALA A 233 8.36 -9.77 20.49
N TRP A 234 8.25 -10.10 19.20
CA TRP A 234 8.00 -11.46 18.73
C TRP A 234 8.51 -11.65 17.30
N ARG A 235 8.84 -12.89 16.95
CA ARG A 235 9.19 -13.31 15.58
C ARG A 235 8.54 -14.65 15.29
N THR A 236 7.88 -14.75 14.14
CA THR A 236 7.25 -16.01 13.71
C THR A 236 7.85 -16.44 12.38
N PRO A 237 8.60 -17.53 12.33
CA PRO A 237 9.06 -18.13 11.08
C PRO A 237 7.88 -18.56 10.21
N ARG A 238 8.05 -18.44 8.90
CA ARG A 238 7.06 -18.89 7.91
C ARG A 238 7.76 -19.52 6.71
N LYS A 239 7.16 -20.54 6.14
CA LYS A 239 7.68 -21.20 4.94
C LYS A 239 6.98 -20.63 3.72
N VAL A 240 7.48 -19.51 3.25
CA VAL A 240 6.91 -18.75 2.11
C VAL A 240 8.07 -18.13 1.35
N GLN A 241 8.13 -18.37 0.05
CA GLN A 241 9.15 -17.77 -0.82
C GLN A 241 8.98 -16.27 -0.97
N ALA A 242 10.00 -15.63 -1.57
CA ALA A 242 10.06 -14.19 -1.78
C ALA A 242 8.73 -13.59 -2.24
N GLY A 243 8.35 -12.50 -1.57
CA GLY A 243 7.15 -11.72 -1.85
C GLY A 243 7.35 -10.26 -1.46
N TRP A 244 6.54 -9.40 -2.04
CA TRP A 244 6.63 -7.94 -1.85
C TRP A 244 5.33 -7.34 -1.34
N SER A 245 4.35 -8.19 -1.02
CA SER A 245 3.06 -7.75 -0.52
C SER A 245 3.19 -7.13 0.87
N THR A 246 2.70 -5.91 1.02
CA THR A 246 2.49 -5.33 2.35
C THR A 246 1.30 -6.02 3.00
N PRO A 247 1.41 -6.54 4.22
CA PRO A 247 0.31 -7.18 4.90
C PRO A 247 -0.80 -6.19 5.25
N LEU A 248 -1.96 -6.69 5.70
CA LEU A 248 -3.08 -5.88 6.13
C LEU A 248 -3.51 -6.26 7.55
N ILE A 249 -3.72 -5.28 8.42
CA ILE A 249 -4.31 -5.51 9.74
C ILE A 249 -5.81 -5.21 9.65
N VAL A 250 -6.64 -6.20 10.01
CA VAL A 250 -8.09 -6.12 9.97
C VAL A 250 -8.65 -6.37 11.37
N LYS A 251 -9.58 -5.53 11.80
CA LYS A 251 -10.40 -5.80 12.98
C LYS A 251 -11.73 -6.39 12.53
N ASN A 252 -12.02 -7.61 12.90
CA ASN A 252 -13.31 -8.24 12.70
C ASN A 252 -14.05 -8.40 14.04
N ALA A 253 -15.25 -8.98 14.01
CA ALA A 253 -16.08 -9.12 15.21
C ALA A 253 -15.46 -10.02 16.29
N GLN A 254 -14.55 -10.92 15.93
CA GLN A 254 -13.91 -11.88 16.83
C GLN A 254 -12.60 -11.36 17.39
N ARG A 255 -11.74 -10.76 16.54
CA ARG A 255 -10.36 -10.38 16.89
C ARG A 255 -9.71 -9.54 15.81
N PRO A 256 -8.58 -8.86 16.09
CA PRO A 256 -7.70 -8.35 15.06
C PRO A 256 -6.96 -9.50 14.37
N GLU A 257 -6.70 -9.36 13.08
CA GLU A 257 -5.95 -10.29 12.25
C GLU A 257 -4.92 -9.56 11.39
N LEU A 258 -3.70 -10.05 11.36
CA LEU A 258 -2.65 -9.65 10.44
C LEU A 258 -2.65 -10.61 9.25
N ILE A 259 -3.12 -10.15 8.11
CA ILE A 259 -3.24 -10.97 6.90
C ILE A 259 -2.00 -10.78 6.05
N THR A 260 -1.32 -11.87 5.74
CA THR A 260 -0.12 -11.91 4.90
C THR A 260 -0.39 -12.73 3.64
N SER A 261 0.14 -12.28 2.52
CA SER A 261 0.06 -12.99 1.25
C SER A 261 1.40 -13.59 0.90
N GLY A 262 1.43 -14.82 0.40
CA GLY A 262 2.65 -15.50 -0.02
C GLY A 262 2.37 -16.55 -1.09
N TRP A 263 3.42 -17.11 -1.68
CA TRP A 263 3.35 -18.11 -2.74
C TRP A 263 2.62 -19.38 -2.27
N GLU A 264 3.17 -20.05 -1.24
CA GLU A 264 2.66 -21.32 -0.73
C GLU A 264 1.39 -21.14 0.08
N PHE A 265 1.37 -20.07 0.91
CA PHE A 265 0.29 -19.85 1.86
C PHE A 265 -0.10 -18.39 1.98
N ILE A 266 -1.38 -18.16 2.11
CA ILE A 266 -1.97 -16.97 2.71
C ILE A 266 -2.16 -17.31 4.18
N ILE A 267 -1.62 -16.48 5.08
CA ILE A 267 -1.62 -16.76 6.51
C ILE A 267 -2.13 -15.55 7.28
N SER A 268 -2.99 -15.83 8.26
CA SER A 268 -3.43 -14.85 9.25
C SER A 268 -2.74 -15.10 10.58
N TYR A 269 -2.26 -14.03 11.19
CA TYR A 269 -1.64 -14.05 12.51
C TYR A 269 -2.39 -13.13 13.48
N ASP A 270 -2.27 -13.43 14.77
CA ASP A 270 -2.56 -12.45 15.82
C ASP A 270 -1.47 -11.36 15.78
N PRO A 271 -1.81 -10.10 15.46
CA PRO A 271 -0.81 -9.05 15.32
C PRO A 271 -0.08 -8.71 16.63
N LYS A 272 -0.65 -9.07 17.78
CA LYS A 272 -0.06 -8.81 19.09
C LYS A 272 1.03 -9.82 19.47
N THR A 273 0.88 -11.06 19.04
CA THR A 273 1.73 -12.17 19.50
C THR A 273 2.49 -12.88 18.38
N GLY A 274 2.12 -12.61 17.12
CA GLY A 274 2.64 -13.33 15.96
C GLY A 274 2.10 -14.77 15.84
N LYS A 275 1.17 -15.20 16.71
CA LYS A 275 0.60 -16.55 16.64
C LYS A 275 -0.24 -16.71 15.39
N GLU A 276 -0.01 -17.80 14.64
CA GLU A 276 -0.85 -18.14 13.50
C GLU A 276 -2.29 -18.44 13.94
N LEU A 277 -3.25 -17.86 13.23
CA LEU A 277 -4.68 -18.02 13.47
C LEU A 277 -5.31 -18.98 12.46
N TRP A 278 -5.02 -18.77 11.19
CA TRP A 278 -5.42 -19.65 10.09
C TRP A 278 -4.46 -19.52 8.91
N ARG A 279 -4.49 -20.51 8.07
CA ARG A 279 -3.82 -20.51 6.77
C ARG A 279 -4.72 -21.10 5.69
N THR A 280 -4.41 -20.82 4.46
CA THR A 280 -4.92 -21.53 3.28
C THR A 280 -3.83 -21.63 2.24
N GLN A 281 -3.92 -22.62 1.36
CA GLN A 281 -3.04 -22.72 0.20
C GLN A 281 -3.06 -21.38 -0.57
N GLY A 282 -1.87 -20.90 -0.91
CA GLY A 282 -1.66 -19.65 -1.59
C GLY A 282 -1.97 -19.70 -3.09
N HIS A 283 -1.41 -18.74 -3.81
CA HIS A 283 -1.69 -18.58 -5.24
C HIS A 283 -0.82 -19.42 -6.16
N GLY A 284 0.30 -19.97 -5.68
CA GLY A 284 1.35 -20.51 -6.54
C GLY A 284 2.00 -19.42 -7.40
N SER A 285 2.17 -18.22 -6.84
CA SER A 285 2.62 -17.03 -7.53
C SER A 285 3.36 -16.10 -6.60
N TYR A 286 4.28 -15.30 -7.15
CA TYR A 286 4.86 -14.16 -6.45
C TYR A 286 3.75 -13.15 -6.10
N THR A 287 3.80 -12.65 -4.88
CA THR A 287 2.76 -11.76 -4.35
C THR A 287 3.30 -10.35 -4.15
N VAL A 288 2.74 -9.41 -4.89
CA VAL A 288 3.02 -7.98 -4.77
C VAL A 288 1.78 -7.21 -4.29
N PRO A 289 0.57 -7.50 -4.82
CA PRO A 289 -0.63 -6.80 -4.40
C PRO A 289 -0.92 -6.94 -2.91
N THR A 290 -1.26 -5.83 -2.26
CA THR A 290 -1.71 -5.79 -0.86
C THR A 290 -3.13 -6.36 -0.74
N PRO A 291 -3.45 -7.16 0.28
CA PRO A 291 -4.82 -7.57 0.58
C PRO A 291 -5.75 -6.38 0.80
N VAL A 292 -7.03 -6.51 0.43
CA VAL A 292 -8.08 -5.53 0.75
C VAL A 292 -9.24 -6.22 1.48
N THR A 293 -10.01 -5.47 2.25
CA THR A 293 -11.03 -6.05 3.13
C THR A 293 -12.38 -5.34 3.03
N GLY A 294 -13.45 -6.09 3.25
CA GLY A 294 -14.82 -5.64 3.41
C GLY A 294 -15.80 -6.81 3.50
N TYR A 295 -16.98 -6.56 3.98
CA TYR A 295 -18.06 -7.56 4.09
C TYR A 295 -17.68 -8.82 4.87
N GLY A 296 -16.79 -8.68 5.88
CA GLY A 296 -16.31 -9.82 6.66
C GLY A 296 -15.36 -10.74 5.91
N MET A 297 -14.80 -10.27 4.79
CA MET A 297 -13.86 -11.00 3.95
C MET A 297 -12.58 -10.21 3.71
N VAL A 298 -11.52 -10.94 3.36
CA VAL A 298 -10.31 -10.40 2.76
C VAL A 298 -10.23 -10.87 1.31
N TYR A 299 -9.84 -9.95 0.41
CA TYR A 299 -9.62 -10.20 -1.01
C TYR A 299 -8.13 -10.13 -1.29
N ILE A 300 -7.59 -11.19 -1.85
CA ILE A 300 -6.16 -11.34 -2.08
C ILE A 300 -5.93 -11.78 -3.53
N SER A 301 -5.07 -11.05 -4.24
CA SER A 301 -4.75 -11.33 -5.64
C SER A 301 -3.26 -11.56 -5.87
N ALA A 302 -2.94 -12.33 -6.89
CA ALA A 302 -1.61 -12.46 -7.48
C ALA A 302 -1.74 -12.63 -8.99
N GLY A 303 -0.70 -12.26 -9.75
CA GLY A 303 -0.80 -12.20 -11.20
C GLY A 303 0.31 -12.90 -11.98
N TYR A 304 1.36 -13.42 -11.32
CA TYR A 304 2.49 -14.06 -11.99
C TYR A 304 3.13 -15.18 -11.14
N PRO A 305 3.41 -16.36 -11.69
CA PRO A 305 3.01 -16.81 -13.03
C PRO A 305 1.52 -17.17 -13.13
N VAL A 306 0.86 -17.48 -12.00
CA VAL A 306 -0.56 -17.87 -11.95
C VAL A 306 -1.43 -16.67 -11.60
N LYS A 307 -2.52 -16.48 -12.32
CA LYS A 307 -3.51 -15.44 -12.05
C LYS A 307 -4.57 -15.97 -11.11
N LYS A 308 -4.73 -15.34 -9.95
CA LYS A 308 -5.76 -15.75 -8.99
C LYS A 308 -6.15 -14.60 -8.06
N LEU A 309 -7.44 -14.46 -7.83
CA LEU A 309 -8.04 -13.61 -6.83
C LEU A 309 -8.92 -14.51 -5.95
N MET A 310 -8.82 -14.34 -4.64
CA MET A 310 -9.56 -15.13 -3.65
C MET A 310 -10.29 -14.20 -2.67
N ALA A 311 -11.53 -14.52 -2.36
CA ALA A 311 -12.29 -13.92 -1.26
C ALA A 311 -12.39 -14.94 -0.11
N ILE A 312 -11.86 -14.60 1.05
CA ILE A 312 -11.71 -15.49 2.21
C ILE A 312 -12.41 -14.86 3.41
N LYS A 313 -13.24 -15.62 4.13
CA LYS A 313 -13.89 -15.17 5.36
C LYS A 313 -12.89 -14.90 6.46
N LEU A 314 -13.04 -13.75 7.12
CA LEU A 314 -12.31 -13.40 8.33
C LEU A 314 -12.91 -14.10 9.57
N GLY A 315 -12.11 -14.21 10.66
CA GLY A 315 -12.57 -14.80 11.92
C GLY A 315 -12.45 -16.33 11.99
N ALA A 316 -12.09 -16.99 10.91
CA ALA A 316 -11.86 -18.44 10.86
C ALA A 316 -10.61 -18.88 11.64
N SER A 317 -10.38 -20.18 11.82
CA SER A 317 -9.22 -20.75 12.48
C SER A 317 -8.79 -22.06 11.81
N GLY A 318 -7.48 -22.37 11.88
CA GLY A 318 -6.90 -23.60 11.34
C GLY A 318 -6.65 -23.54 9.83
N ASP A 319 -6.58 -24.69 9.17
CA ASP A 319 -6.37 -24.79 7.73
C ASP A 319 -7.69 -24.61 6.97
N LEU A 320 -7.78 -23.59 6.15
CA LEU A 320 -8.95 -23.22 5.35
C LEU A 320 -8.87 -23.74 3.91
N THR A 321 -7.84 -24.49 3.56
CA THR A 321 -7.65 -25.03 2.20
C THR A 321 -8.86 -25.88 1.80
N ASN A 322 -9.47 -25.54 0.65
CA ASN A 322 -10.68 -26.19 0.14
C ASN A 322 -11.91 -26.12 1.08
N SER A 323 -11.93 -25.21 2.06
CA SER A 323 -13.02 -25.04 2.98
C SER A 323 -14.06 -24.05 2.46
N PRO A 324 -15.32 -24.04 3.00
CA PRO A 324 -16.34 -23.04 2.69
C PRO A 324 -15.98 -21.59 3.10
N ASN A 325 -14.84 -21.40 3.77
CA ASN A 325 -14.31 -20.08 4.10
C ASN A 325 -13.73 -19.37 2.87
N ILE A 326 -13.37 -20.12 1.81
CA ILE A 326 -13.04 -19.55 0.50
C ILE A 326 -14.37 -19.35 -0.23
N VAL A 327 -14.87 -18.11 -0.20
CA VAL A 327 -16.26 -17.80 -0.63
C VAL A 327 -16.37 -17.82 -2.15
N TRP A 328 -15.40 -17.22 -2.84
CA TRP A 328 -15.31 -17.23 -4.28
C TRP A 328 -13.88 -17.01 -4.76
N THR A 329 -13.60 -17.40 -5.98
CA THR A 329 -12.30 -17.21 -6.65
C THR A 329 -12.50 -16.76 -8.09
N TYR A 330 -11.45 -16.10 -8.64
CA TYR A 330 -11.40 -15.68 -10.03
C TYR A 330 -9.97 -15.85 -10.55
N SER A 331 -9.82 -16.36 -11.80
CA SER A 331 -8.52 -16.79 -12.33
C SER A 331 -8.12 -16.11 -13.66
N LYS A 332 -8.81 -15.02 -14.03
CA LYS A 332 -8.50 -14.25 -15.24
C LYS A 332 -8.08 -12.84 -14.84
N GLY A 333 -7.25 -12.17 -15.65
CA GLY A 333 -7.07 -10.71 -15.58
C GLY A 333 -6.72 -10.13 -14.22
N THR A 334 -5.88 -10.78 -13.41
CA THR A 334 -5.37 -10.23 -12.15
C THR A 334 -4.02 -9.54 -12.37
N ALA A 335 -3.75 -8.50 -11.58
CA ALA A 335 -2.48 -7.78 -11.64
C ALA A 335 -1.34 -8.55 -10.98
N TYR A 336 -0.13 -8.33 -11.48
CA TYR A 336 1.10 -8.74 -10.81
C TYR A 336 1.52 -7.72 -9.75
N VAL A 337 1.42 -6.41 -10.04
CA VAL A 337 1.92 -5.35 -9.15
C VAL A 337 0.80 -4.52 -8.50
N PRO A 338 -0.11 -3.82 -9.20
CA PRO A 338 -1.08 -2.96 -8.55
C PRO A 338 -2.12 -3.77 -7.75
N SER A 339 -2.45 -3.27 -6.56
CA SER A 339 -3.46 -3.88 -5.69
C SER A 339 -4.87 -3.63 -6.21
N SER A 340 -5.80 -4.51 -5.86
CA SER A 340 -7.25 -4.26 -6.01
C SER A 340 -7.70 -3.10 -5.13
N ILE A 341 -8.89 -2.56 -5.41
CA ILE A 341 -9.55 -1.62 -4.51
C ILE A 341 -11.02 -2.00 -4.32
N LEU A 342 -11.45 -1.99 -3.06
CA LEU A 342 -12.85 -2.15 -2.69
C LEU A 342 -13.44 -0.77 -2.41
N TYR A 343 -14.48 -0.41 -3.16
CA TYR A 343 -15.19 0.84 -2.95
C TYR A 343 -16.71 0.64 -3.11
N GLY A 344 -17.47 1.02 -2.10
CA GLY A 344 -18.89 0.68 -2.04
C GLY A 344 -19.11 -0.84 -2.08
N ASP A 345 -20.03 -1.30 -2.90
CA ASP A 345 -20.34 -2.73 -3.06
C ASP A 345 -19.41 -3.46 -4.05
N TYR A 346 -18.43 -2.77 -4.64
CA TYR A 346 -17.68 -3.29 -5.76
C TYR A 346 -16.19 -3.44 -5.46
N LEU A 347 -15.63 -4.57 -5.90
CA LEU A 347 -14.19 -4.82 -5.94
C LEU A 347 -13.69 -4.59 -7.38
N TYR A 348 -12.72 -3.68 -7.53
CA TYR A 348 -12.09 -3.38 -8.82
C TYR A 348 -10.72 -4.00 -8.86
N GLN A 349 -10.52 -4.87 -9.84
CA GLN A 349 -9.28 -5.59 -10.08
C GLN A 349 -8.62 -5.05 -11.34
N PRO A 350 -7.53 -4.27 -11.22
CA PRO A 350 -6.74 -3.86 -12.38
C PRO A 350 -5.86 -5.01 -12.87
N THR A 351 -5.37 -4.88 -14.09
CA THR A 351 -4.17 -5.58 -14.58
C THR A 351 -3.03 -4.58 -14.71
N ASP A 352 -1.80 -5.07 -14.84
CA ASP A 352 -0.62 -4.22 -15.06
C ASP A 352 -0.68 -3.43 -16.38
N ARG A 353 -1.59 -3.77 -17.27
CA ARG A 353 -1.81 -3.13 -18.59
C ARG A 353 -3.10 -2.32 -18.67
N GLY A 354 -3.65 -1.91 -17.53
CA GLY A 354 -4.82 -1.03 -17.47
C GLY A 354 -6.12 -1.63 -17.97
N VAL A 355 -6.29 -2.94 -17.84
CA VAL A 355 -7.58 -3.60 -18.05
C VAL A 355 -8.22 -3.86 -16.71
N LEU A 356 -9.48 -3.47 -16.55
CA LEU A 356 -10.21 -3.55 -15.30
C LEU A 356 -11.31 -4.61 -15.36
N THR A 357 -11.44 -5.34 -14.27
CA THR A 357 -12.60 -6.20 -13.98
C THR A 357 -13.24 -5.71 -12.68
N CYS A 358 -14.56 -5.57 -12.69
CA CYS A 358 -15.36 -5.17 -11.52
C CYS A 358 -16.22 -6.31 -11.07
N PHE A 359 -16.26 -6.55 -9.77
CA PHE A 359 -17.03 -7.60 -9.13
C PHE A 359 -18.00 -7.00 -8.12
N ASP A 360 -19.19 -7.62 -7.97
CA ASP A 360 -19.91 -7.55 -6.72
C ASP A 360 -19.05 -8.21 -5.64
N ALA A 361 -18.65 -7.45 -4.64
CA ALA A 361 -17.65 -7.89 -3.68
C ALA A 361 -18.13 -9.09 -2.83
N LYS A 362 -19.42 -9.16 -2.54
CA LYS A 362 -20.00 -10.22 -1.68
C LYS A 362 -20.06 -11.56 -2.38
N THR A 363 -20.38 -11.55 -3.67
CA THR A 363 -20.71 -12.76 -4.43
C THR A 363 -19.66 -13.19 -5.44
N GLY A 364 -18.73 -12.28 -5.79
CA GLY A 364 -17.77 -12.49 -6.88
C GLY A 364 -18.40 -12.41 -8.27
N LYS A 365 -19.68 -12.01 -8.38
CA LYS A 365 -20.33 -11.81 -9.67
C LYS A 365 -19.61 -10.71 -10.45
N VAL A 366 -19.21 -11.03 -11.68
CA VAL A 366 -18.60 -10.05 -12.58
C VAL A 366 -19.66 -9.05 -13.03
N MET A 367 -19.42 -7.78 -12.76
CA MET A 367 -20.26 -6.66 -13.18
C MET A 367 -19.85 -6.16 -14.57
N TYR A 368 -18.56 -6.02 -14.80
CA TYR A 368 -17.96 -5.86 -16.13
C TYR A 368 -16.55 -6.47 -16.15
N GLU A 369 -16.12 -6.92 -17.33
CA GLU A 369 -14.78 -7.45 -17.62
C GLU A 369 -14.22 -6.75 -18.85
N GLY A 370 -12.90 -6.55 -18.89
CA GLY A 370 -12.23 -5.96 -20.06
C GLY A 370 -12.38 -4.44 -20.19
N GLY A 371 -12.77 -3.74 -19.12
CA GLY A 371 -12.81 -2.28 -19.11
C GLY A 371 -11.42 -1.70 -19.35
N ARG A 372 -11.20 -1.06 -20.52
CA ARG A 372 -9.90 -0.50 -20.90
C ARG A 372 -9.78 0.96 -20.51
N LEU A 373 -8.58 1.35 -20.08
CA LEU A 373 -8.20 2.74 -20.00
C LEU A 373 -7.88 3.29 -21.41
N PRO A 374 -8.09 4.58 -21.67
CA PRO A 374 -8.04 5.13 -23.04
C PRO A 374 -6.71 4.96 -23.77
N VAL A 375 -5.61 4.96 -23.04
CA VAL A 375 -4.26 4.84 -23.61
C VAL A 375 -3.62 3.56 -23.09
N PRO A 376 -3.01 2.73 -23.93
CA PRO A 376 -2.22 1.60 -23.47
C PRO A 376 -1.09 2.10 -22.56
N ALA A 377 -1.09 1.67 -21.30
CA ALA A 377 -0.09 2.09 -20.32
C ALA A 377 0.24 0.92 -19.38
N THR A 378 1.36 1.03 -18.68
CA THR A 378 1.77 0.11 -17.61
C THR A 378 1.44 0.72 -16.24
N PHE A 379 1.06 -0.11 -15.29
CA PHE A 379 0.66 0.33 -13.95
C PHE A 379 1.45 -0.40 -12.88
N THR A 380 2.13 0.35 -12.05
CA THR A 380 2.78 -0.09 -10.81
C THR A 380 2.03 0.46 -9.59
N ALA A 381 1.60 1.71 -9.67
CA ALA A 381 0.83 2.38 -8.62
C ALA A 381 -0.50 1.68 -8.36
N SER A 382 -0.82 1.47 -7.09
CA SER A 382 -2.13 0.97 -6.66
C SER A 382 -3.18 2.08 -6.70
N PRO A 383 -4.45 1.76 -7.03
CA PRO A 383 -5.52 2.75 -7.10
C PRO A 383 -5.89 3.32 -5.74
N ILE A 384 -6.45 4.53 -5.77
CA ILE A 384 -7.13 5.18 -4.64
C ILE A 384 -8.58 5.49 -5.02
N ALA A 385 -9.47 5.60 -4.03
CA ALA A 385 -10.89 5.92 -4.27
C ALA A 385 -11.40 7.00 -3.31
N PHE A 386 -12.29 7.86 -3.81
CA PHE A 386 -12.99 8.92 -3.07
C PHE A 386 -14.19 9.44 -3.89
N ASP A 387 -15.20 9.99 -3.24
CA ASP A 387 -16.33 10.72 -3.87
C ASP A 387 -16.86 10.04 -5.14
N ASP A 388 -17.14 8.72 -5.06
CA ASP A 388 -17.62 7.88 -6.17
C ASP A 388 -16.68 7.84 -7.39
N LYS A 389 -15.38 8.05 -7.15
CA LYS A 389 -14.32 8.00 -8.17
C LYS A 389 -13.21 7.06 -7.75
N ILE A 390 -12.58 6.45 -8.74
CA ILE A 390 -11.38 5.63 -8.56
C ILE A 390 -10.30 6.17 -9.49
N LEU A 391 -9.12 6.41 -8.95
CA LEU A 391 -7.95 6.91 -9.67
C LEU A 391 -6.96 5.77 -9.92
N PHE A 392 -6.58 5.63 -11.18
CA PHE A 392 -5.52 4.73 -11.62
C PHE A 392 -4.39 5.55 -12.24
N THR A 393 -3.21 5.57 -11.63
CA THR A 393 -2.05 6.32 -12.12
C THR A 393 -1.08 5.38 -12.83
N SER A 394 -0.75 5.70 -14.08
CA SER A 394 0.16 4.91 -14.93
C SER A 394 1.63 5.26 -14.67
N GLU A 395 2.53 4.40 -15.17
CA GLU A 395 3.98 4.65 -15.14
C GLU A 395 4.39 5.86 -16.01
N ASP A 396 3.55 6.27 -16.99
CA ASP A 396 3.78 7.46 -17.81
C ASP A 396 3.40 8.76 -17.09
N GLY A 397 2.77 8.66 -15.89
CA GLY A 397 2.34 9.80 -15.09
C GLY A 397 0.92 10.28 -15.41
N ASP A 398 0.19 9.54 -16.22
CA ASP A 398 -1.22 9.80 -16.48
C ASP A 398 -2.09 9.16 -15.40
N THR A 399 -3.13 9.87 -14.98
CA THR A 399 -4.10 9.38 -14.01
C THR A 399 -5.50 9.37 -14.63
N TYR A 400 -6.06 8.17 -14.72
CA TYR A 400 -7.40 7.92 -15.22
C TYR A 400 -8.39 7.92 -14.07
N VAL A 401 -9.42 8.75 -14.17
CA VAL A 401 -10.49 8.84 -13.20
C VAL A 401 -11.68 8.05 -13.70
N ILE A 402 -12.07 7.03 -12.96
CA ILE A 402 -13.19 6.15 -13.28
C ILE A 402 -14.32 6.44 -12.31
N LYS A 403 -15.54 6.52 -12.83
CA LYS A 403 -16.75 6.56 -11.99
C LYS A 403 -16.94 5.21 -11.32
N ALA A 404 -17.08 5.22 -10.00
CA ALA A 404 -17.37 3.98 -9.26
C ALA A 404 -18.78 3.48 -9.59
N GLY A 405 -18.94 2.16 -9.73
CA GLY A 405 -20.22 1.51 -10.03
C GLY A 405 -20.08 0.26 -10.88
N ALA A 406 -21.22 -0.31 -11.24
CA ALA A 406 -21.33 -1.55 -12.00
C ALA A 406 -21.01 -1.41 -13.50
N LYS A 407 -20.74 -0.22 -13.99
CA LYS A 407 -20.40 0.08 -15.39
C LYS A 407 -19.04 0.73 -15.49
N HIS A 408 -18.29 0.35 -16.52
CA HIS A 408 -17.00 0.98 -16.81
C HIS A 408 -17.22 2.33 -17.49
N GLU A 409 -16.78 3.41 -16.84
CA GLU A 409 -16.88 4.79 -17.35
C GLU A 409 -15.64 5.58 -16.94
N VAL A 410 -14.82 5.99 -17.90
CA VAL A 410 -13.69 6.89 -17.67
C VAL A 410 -14.21 8.32 -17.81
N ILE A 411 -14.11 9.10 -16.74
CA ILE A 411 -14.67 10.47 -16.67
C ILE A 411 -13.62 11.57 -16.83
N ALA A 412 -12.34 11.25 -16.59
CA ALA A 412 -11.24 12.20 -16.82
C ALA A 412 -9.92 11.46 -17.05
N THR A 413 -9.00 12.12 -17.75
CA THR A 413 -7.59 11.74 -17.87
C THR A 413 -6.74 12.94 -17.52
N ASN A 414 -5.86 12.78 -16.55
CA ASN A 414 -5.00 13.83 -16.00
C ASN A 414 -3.54 13.44 -16.17
N SER A 415 -2.61 14.41 -16.09
CA SER A 415 -1.18 14.12 -16.14
C SER A 415 -0.40 15.01 -15.18
N VAL A 416 0.70 14.49 -14.65
CA VAL A 416 1.70 15.28 -13.90
C VAL A 416 2.94 15.57 -14.74
N GLY A 417 3.04 14.98 -15.95
CA GLY A 417 4.08 15.24 -16.94
C GLY A 417 5.43 14.58 -16.63
N GLU A 418 5.46 13.56 -15.78
CA GLU A 418 6.66 12.74 -15.53
C GLU A 418 6.27 11.33 -15.04
N PRO A 419 7.17 10.33 -15.14
CA PRO A 419 6.87 8.96 -14.70
C PRO A 419 6.46 8.87 -13.23
N VAL A 420 5.49 7.97 -12.94
CA VAL A 420 4.96 7.71 -11.60
C VAL A 420 4.92 6.21 -11.32
N TYR A 421 5.58 5.78 -10.26
CA TYR A 421 5.57 4.39 -9.77
C TYR A 421 4.90 4.27 -8.40
N ALA A 422 4.92 5.35 -7.62
CA ALA A 422 4.35 5.40 -6.28
C ALA A 422 2.83 5.58 -6.32
N SER A 423 2.12 4.92 -5.41
CA SER A 423 0.68 5.13 -5.26
C SER A 423 0.39 6.51 -4.67
N PRO A 424 -0.63 7.22 -5.15
CA PRO A 424 -1.03 8.51 -4.60
C PRO A 424 -1.46 8.44 -3.14
N ALA A 425 -1.37 9.56 -2.43
CA ALA A 425 -1.93 9.77 -1.10
C ALA A 425 -2.96 10.87 -1.11
N VAL A 426 -3.87 10.85 -0.14
CA VAL A 426 -4.92 11.86 0.03
C VAL A 426 -4.95 12.36 1.46
N ALA A 427 -4.90 13.69 1.64
CA ALA A 427 -5.11 14.28 2.95
C ALA A 427 -5.64 15.72 2.82
N ASP A 428 -6.56 16.10 3.69
CA ASP A 428 -7.12 17.47 3.82
C ASP A 428 -7.61 18.09 2.49
N GLY A 429 -8.23 17.27 1.63
CA GLY A 429 -8.76 17.74 0.34
C GLY A 429 -7.69 17.94 -0.74
N MET A 430 -6.52 17.35 -0.57
CA MET A 430 -5.39 17.37 -1.51
C MET A 430 -5.01 15.96 -1.91
N ILE A 431 -4.53 15.79 -3.16
CA ILE A 431 -3.93 14.57 -3.67
C ILE A 431 -2.43 14.82 -3.80
N PHE A 432 -1.63 13.87 -3.30
CA PHE A 432 -0.18 13.90 -3.40
C PHE A 432 0.29 12.78 -4.32
N ILE A 433 0.97 13.15 -5.40
CA ILE A 433 1.53 12.21 -6.38
C ILE A 433 3.05 12.36 -6.38
N ARG A 434 3.75 11.27 -6.09
CA ARG A 434 5.20 11.21 -6.23
C ARG A 434 5.57 10.73 -7.62
N GLY A 435 6.11 11.64 -8.43
CA GLY A 435 6.76 11.32 -9.68
C GLY A 435 8.22 10.89 -9.46
N GLU A 436 8.92 10.62 -10.55
CA GLU A 436 10.32 10.22 -10.53
C GLU A 436 11.23 11.30 -9.96
N LYS A 437 10.94 12.58 -10.27
CA LYS A 437 11.77 13.73 -9.90
C LYS A 437 11.11 14.68 -8.90
N HIS A 438 9.79 14.64 -8.79
CA HIS A 438 9.06 15.62 -7.98
C HIS A 438 7.96 14.96 -7.15
N LEU A 439 7.61 15.65 -6.06
CA LEU A 439 6.34 15.47 -5.37
C LEU A 439 5.38 16.57 -5.80
N PHE A 440 4.18 16.19 -6.22
CA PHE A 440 3.11 17.09 -6.63
C PHE A 440 2.01 17.13 -5.58
N CYS A 441 1.51 18.33 -5.29
CA CYS A 441 0.28 18.52 -4.53
C CYS A 441 -0.80 19.05 -5.47
N ILE A 442 -1.88 18.32 -5.58
CA ILE A 442 -3.02 18.65 -6.43
C ILE A 442 -4.18 19.10 -5.53
N SER A 443 -4.74 20.28 -5.82
CA SER A 443 -5.83 20.87 -5.04
C SER A 443 -6.73 21.71 -5.91
N ALA A 444 -8.04 21.61 -5.72
CA ALA A 444 -9.00 22.51 -6.35
C ALA A 444 -9.02 23.93 -5.74
N LYS A 445 -8.45 24.09 -4.55
CA LYS A 445 -8.33 25.41 -3.92
C LYS A 445 -7.14 26.15 -4.52
N LYS A 446 -7.40 27.30 -5.17
CA LYS A 446 -6.34 28.29 -5.42
C LYS A 446 -5.76 28.72 -4.06
N GLY A 447 -4.44 28.59 -3.91
CA GLY A 447 -3.71 29.07 -2.73
C GLY A 447 -3.81 30.57 -2.57
#